data_ad105071722d4e73404c3393d7be0cce
#
_entry.id   ad105071722d4e73404c3393d7be0cce
#
_cell.length_a   1.000
_cell.length_b   1.000
_cell.length_c   1.000
_cell.angle_alpha   90.00
_cell.angle_beta   90.00
_cell.angle_gamma   90.00
#
_symmetry.space_group_name_H-M   'P 1'
#
loop_
_entity.id
_entity.type
_entity.pdbx_description
1 polymer ?
#
loop_
_entity_poly.entity_id
_entity_poly.type
_entity_poly.pdbx_seq_one_letter_code
_entity_poly.pdbx_strand_id
1 'polypeptide(L)'
;DITTMGGAVSRAHAEKIAKVYDLAVKNGAPLVAIYDSNGAKLSEGPEILASYGRILAAASNLSGVVPQIAVVAGSCVGISAMMACSADVVVMAEDASLYFADAEGDSSAAAAKEAGVADIVCGDAAAAVATARELVSILPLNNLSVAPVCEGAASLAAVEPAMAPIDLIKAVCDADTVLELKAGYADAACIALASIGGGTVGVVYACGRAGRKSNEKIADFVRFCDSFNLPVVTFVNVEGFCTCGGIKTESAKISAKLARAYADATTAKITVYVGSAIGGAAIAFGNADLRIAWPGAVISALEPLTAVEFFWHDKLKGAEDAAKLREQLAEEYAETEASPYEAAKASMVEEIIDPANTRSVLISALEMLASKRVSRLPKKHTS
;
A
#
# COMPACT_ATOMS: atom_id res chain seq x y z
N ASP A 1 -20.41 -19.87 8.91
CA ASP A 1 -20.49 -20.45 10.24
C ASP A 1 -20.30 -21.97 10.15
N ILE A 2 -19.18 -22.47 10.67
CA ILE A 2 -18.77 -23.87 10.60
C ILE A 2 -19.68 -24.79 11.44
N THR A 3 -20.40 -24.25 12.43
CA THR A 3 -21.26 -25.03 13.32
C THR A 3 -22.47 -25.63 12.58
N THR A 4 -22.82 -25.07 11.43
CA THR A 4 -23.93 -25.57 10.62
C THR A 4 -23.41 -26.20 9.33
N MET A 5 -23.47 -27.53 9.22
CA MET A 5 -23.03 -28.30 8.04
C MET A 5 -21.57 -28.03 7.64
N GLY A 6 -20.69 -27.78 8.60
CA GLY A 6 -19.28 -27.43 8.33
C GLY A 6 -19.12 -26.09 7.59
N GLY A 7 -20.08 -25.18 7.71
CA GLY A 7 -20.07 -23.91 6.99
C GLY A 7 -20.22 -24.04 5.47
N ALA A 8 -20.67 -25.20 4.96
CA ALA A 8 -20.71 -25.47 3.52
C ALA A 8 -21.67 -24.52 2.79
N VAL A 9 -21.16 -23.87 1.76
CA VAL A 9 -21.95 -22.94 0.93
C VAL A 9 -22.78 -23.73 -0.07
N SER A 10 -24.11 -23.64 0.06
CA SER A 10 -25.09 -24.21 -0.85
C SER A 10 -25.58 -23.18 -1.89
N ARG A 11 -26.31 -23.64 -2.92
CA ARG A 11 -26.96 -22.77 -3.89
C ARG A 11 -27.86 -21.73 -3.22
N ALA A 12 -28.72 -22.17 -2.27
CA ALA A 12 -29.59 -21.26 -1.55
C ALA A 12 -28.83 -20.22 -0.72
N HIS A 13 -27.69 -20.61 -0.15
CA HIS A 13 -26.79 -19.70 0.56
C HIS A 13 -26.18 -18.69 -0.41
N ALA A 14 -25.68 -19.16 -1.55
CA ALA A 14 -25.10 -18.30 -2.58
C ALA A 14 -26.09 -17.24 -3.11
N GLU A 15 -27.36 -17.60 -3.30
CA GLU A 15 -28.42 -16.65 -3.66
C GLU A 15 -28.60 -15.54 -2.62
N LYS A 16 -28.55 -15.90 -1.33
CA LYS A 16 -28.65 -14.90 -0.25
C LYS A 16 -27.42 -14.00 -0.19
N ILE A 17 -26.22 -14.57 -0.39
CA ILE A 17 -24.98 -13.79 -0.45
C ILE A 17 -25.06 -12.80 -1.62
N ALA A 18 -25.35 -13.25 -2.85
CA ALA A 18 -25.49 -12.38 -4.01
C ALA A 18 -26.48 -11.24 -3.78
N LYS A 19 -27.61 -11.51 -3.10
CA LYS A 19 -28.57 -10.47 -2.73
C LYS A 19 -28.00 -9.44 -1.76
N VAL A 20 -27.12 -9.83 -0.83
CA VAL A 20 -26.45 -8.88 0.07
C VAL A 20 -25.49 -7.98 -0.72
N TYR A 21 -24.74 -8.53 -1.68
CA TYR A 21 -23.90 -7.73 -2.59
C TYR A 21 -24.74 -6.71 -3.37
N ASP A 22 -25.87 -7.12 -3.94
CA ASP A 22 -26.79 -6.21 -4.63
C ASP A 22 -27.31 -5.08 -3.72
N LEU A 23 -27.59 -5.39 -2.47
CA LEU A 23 -28.02 -4.39 -1.48
C LEU A 23 -26.89 -3.42 -1.14
N ALA A 24 -25.65 -3.91 -0.99
CA ALA A 24 -24.49 -3.07 -0.73
C ALA A 24 -24.27 -2.05 -1.86
N VAL A 25 -24.35 -2.48 -3.13
CA VAL A 25 -24.31 -1.56 -4.29
C VAL A 25 -25.41 -0.51 -4.23
N LYS A 26 -26.67 -0.94 -4.01
CA LYS A 26 -27.83 -0.04 -4.02
C LYS A 26 -27.78 1.01 -2.91
N ASN A 27 -27.21 0.65 -1.78
CA ASN A 27 -27.09 1.54 -0.62
C ASN A 27 -25.76 2.30 -0.58
N GLY A 28 -24.77 1.90 -1.40
CA GLY A 28 -23.42 2.45 -1.33
C GLY A 28 -22.75 2.20 0.02
N ALA A 29 -22.93 1.02 0.59
CA ALA A 29 -22.44 0.66 1.93
C ALA A 29 -21.28 -0.34 1.84
N PRO A 30 -20.23 -0.22 2.70
CA PRO A 30 -19.16 -1.19 2.79
C PRO A 30 -19.68 -2.60 3.03
N LEU A 31 -18.98 -3.59 2.51
CA LEU A 31 -19.30 -5.00 2.68
C LEU A 31 -18.24 -5.67 3.56
N VAL A 32 -18.70 -6.31 4.65
CA VAL A 32 -17.86 -7.16 5.49
C VAL A 32 -18.32 -8.60 5.32
N ALA A 33 -17.44 -9.47 4.82
CA ALA A 33 -17.69 -10.90 4.66
C ALA A 33 -16.89 -11.68 5.71
N ILE A 34 -17.59 -12.43 6.57
CA ILE A 34 -16.95 -13.25 7.61
C ILE A 34 -16.94 -14.70 7.14
N TYR A 35 -15.75 -15.30 7.10
CA TYR A 35 -15.49 -16.65 6.62
C TYR A 35 -15.14 -17.57 7.78
N ASP A 36 -15.95 -18.62 7.91
CA ASP A 36 -15.68 -19.80 8.73
C ASP A 36 -16.39 -20.98 8.05
N SER A 37 -15.73 -21.55 7.02
CA SER A 37 -16.36 -22.44 6.06
C SER A 37 -15.38 -23.44 5.46
N ASN A 38 -15.76 -24.69 5.44
CA ASN A 38 -15.04 -25.76 4.73
C ASN A 38 -15.32 -25.78 3.21
N GLY A 39 -15.85 -24.70 2.66
CA GLY A 39 -16.03 -24.51 1.23
C GLY A 39 -17.39 -24.90 0.69
N ALA A 40 -17.43 -25.50 -0.49
CA ALA A 40 -18.65 -25.77 -1.24
C ALA A 40 -19.43 -26.99 -0.70
N LYS A 41 -20.75 -26.94 -0.75
CA LYS A 41 -21.61 -28.12 -0.51
C LYS A 41 -21.57 -29.05 -1.73
N LEU A 42 -20.58 -29.97 -1.74
CA LEU A 42 -20.26 -30.83 -2.87
C LEU A 42 -21.43 -31.75 -3.30
N SER A 43 -22.36 -32.05 -2.39
CA SER A 43 -23.57 -32.85 -2.68
C SER A 43 -24.53 -32.19 -3.69
N GLU A 44 -24.36 -30.90 -3.99
CA GLU A 44 -25.15 -30.15 -4.99
C GLU A 44 -24.56 -30.26 -6.42
N GLY A 45 -23.43 -30.99 -6.56
CA GLY A 45 -22.83 -31.23 -7.86
C GLY A 45 -22.36 -29.97 -8.57
N PRO A 46 -22.35 -29.93 -9.93
CA PRO A 46 -21.82 -28.78 -10.69
C PRO A 46 -22.58 -27.47 -10.50
N GLU A 47 -23.83 -27.50 -10.04
CA GLU A 47 -24.65 -26.30 -9.83
C GLU A 47 -24.01 -25.34 -8.80
N ILE A 48 -23.21 -25.89 -7.84
CA ILE A 48 -22.53 -25.06 -6.87
C ILE A 48 -21.45 -24.18 -7.50
N LEU A 49 -20.81 -24.62 -8.58
CA LEU A 49 -19.82 -23.82 -9.30
C LEU A 49 -20.46 -22.59 -9.95
N ALA A 50 -21.64 -22.77 -10.57
CA ALA A 50 -22.41 -21.66 -11.14
C ALA A 50 -22.83 -20.67 -10.03
N SER A 51 -23.16 -21.18 -8.84
CA SER A 51 -23.54 -20.35 -7.70
C SER A 51 -22.38 -19.50 -7.19
N TYR A 52 -21.18 -20.07 -7.05
CA TYR A 52 -19.97 -19.31 -6.72
C TYR A 52 -19.60 -18.31 -7.82
N GLY A 53 -19.74 -18.70 -9.09
CA GLY A 53 -19.53 -17.79 -10.23
C GLY A 53 -20.40 -16.52 -10.13
N ARG A 54 -21.64 -16.65 -9.69
CA ARG A 54 -22.52 -15.50 -9.46
C ARG A 54 -22.10 -14.63 -8.28
N ILE A 55 -21.62 -15.22 -7.19
CA ILE A 55 -21.10 -14.44 -6.06
C ILE A 55 -19.85 -13.67 -6.49
N LEU A 56 -18.91 -14.33 -7.19
CA LEU A 56 -17.70 -13.68 -7.70
C LEU A 56 -18.02 -12.54 -8.68
N ALA A 57 -19.00 -12.73 -9.56
CA ALA A 57 -19.44 -11.66 -10.46
C ALA A 57 -20.04 -10.47 -9.68
N ALA A 58 -20.85 -10.76 -8.64
CA ALA A 58 -21.40 -9.73 -7.78
C ALA A 58 -20.30 -8.99 -7.01
N ALA A 59 -19.33 -9.71 -6.42
CA ALA A 59 -18.17 -9.13 -5.74
C ALA A 59 -17.33 -8.24 -6.68
N SER A 60 -17.08 -8.71 -7.91
CA SER A 60 -16.35 -7.95 -8.91
C SER A 60 -17.04 -6.65 -9.30
N ASN A 61 -18.38 -6.63 -9.33
CA ASN A 61 -19.15 -5.41 -9.58
C ASN A 61 -19.06 -4.38 -8.45
N LEU A 62 -18.72 -4.81 -7.23
CA LEU A 62 -18.49 -3.93 -6.09
C LEU A 62 -17.05 -3.38 -6.03
N SER A 63 -16.11 -4.02 -6.71
CA SER A 63 -14.70 -3.63 -6.69
C SER A 63 -14.52 -2.17 -7.08
N GLY A 64 -13.89 -1.37 -6.21
CA GLY A 64 -13.73 0.06 -6.38
C GLY A 64 -15.03 0.89 -6.30
N VAL A 65 -16.16 0.28 -5.91
CA VAL A 65 -17.44 0.97 -5.68
C VAL A 65 -17.71 1.12 -4.19
N VAL A 66 -17.62 0.04 -3.44
CA VAL A 66 -17.69 0.04 -1.97
C VAL A 66 -16.54 -0.76 -1.40
N PRO A 67 -16.00 -0.38 -0.24
CA PRO A 67 -14.95 -1.16 0.42
C PRO A 67 -15.45 -2.59 0.74
N GLN A 68 -14.64 -3.57 0.39
CA GLN A 68 -14.89 -4.98 0.67
C GLN A 68 -13.85 -5.51 1.66
N ILE A 69 -14.28 -5.94 2.83
CA ILE A 69 -13.42 -6.44 3.89
C ILE A 69 -13.75 -7.92 4.11
N ALA A 70 -12.74 -8.79 3.97
CA ALA A 70 -12.84 -10.20 4.32
C ALA A 70 -12.30 -10.42 5.72
N VAL A 71 -13.08 -11.09 6.58
CA VAL A 71 -12.66 -11.53 7.90
C VAL A 71 -12.58 -13.06 7.89
N VAL A 72 -11.39 -13.62 7.96
CA VAL A 72 -11.19 -15.07 8.07
C VAL A 72 -11.15 -15.41 9.56
N ALA A 73 -12.29 -15.85 10.07
CA ALA A 73 -12.50 -16.10 11.51
C ALA A 73 -12.22 -17.55 11.94
N GLY A 74 -12.06 -18.44 10.96
CA GLY A 74 -11.78 -19.87 11.18
C GLY A 74 -11.31 -20.50 9.88
N SER A 75 -11.90 -21.62 9.47
CA SER A 75 -11.56 -22.25 8.19
C SER A 75 -12.04 -21.43 7.00
N CYS A 76 -11.18 -21.25 6.00
CA CYS A 76 -11.55 -20.65 4.73
C CYS A 76 -10.93 -21.43 3.56
N VAL A 77 -11.73 -22.30 2.94
CA VAL A 77 -11.24 -23.35 2.06
C VAL A 77 -11.81 -23.24 0.65
N GLY A 78 -11.00 -23.58 -0.34
CA GLY A 78 -11.40 -23.71 -1.74
C GLY A 78 -11.84 -22.38 -2.36
N ILE A 79 -13.00 -22.37 -3.00
CA ILE A 79 -13.52 -21.16 -3.67
C ILE A 79 -13.83 -20.05 -2.65
N SER A 80 -14.16 -20.38 -1.40
CA SER A 80 -14.32 -19.38 -0.34
C SER A 80 -13.03 -18.62 -0.07
N ALA A 81 -11.87 -19.29 -0.10
CA ALA A 81 -10.57 -18.67 0.01
C ALA A 81 -10.30 -17.71 -1.17
N MET A 82 -10.63 -18.12 -2.39
CA MET A 82 -10.52 -17.24 -3.57
C MET A 82 -11.40 -15.99 -3.44
N MET A 83 -12.60 -16.14 -2.88
CA MET A 83 -13.49 -15.00 -2.61
C MET A 83 -12.95 -14.08 -1.54
N ALA A 84 -12.42 -14.62 -0.42
CA ALA A 84 -11.80 -13.82 0.63
C ALA A 84 -10.62 -13.00 0.07
N CYS A 85 -9.76 -13.63 -0.73
CA CYS A 85 -8.63 -12.96 -1.38
C CYS A 85 -9.01 -11.95 -2.47
N SER A 86 -10.27 -11.91 -2.91
CA SER A 86 -10.76 -10.90 -3.85
C SER A 86 -11.27 -9.62 -3.18
N ALA A 87 -11.32 -9.58 -1.85
CA ALA A 87 -11.64 -8.40 -1.08
C ALA A 87 -10.50 -7.36 -1.12
N ASP A 88 -10.83 -6.11 -0.79
CA ASP A 88 -9.84 -5.03 -0.75
C ASP A 88 -8.89 -5.17 0.46
N VAL A 89 -9.41 -5.68 1.59
CA VAL A 89 -8.63 -5.93 2.82
C VAL A 89 -9.00 -7.30 3.39
N VAL A 90 -7.98 -8.10 3.71
CA VAL A 90 -8.13 -9.42 4.33
C VAL A 90 -7.63 -9.36 5.78
N VAL A 91 -8.55 -9.49 6.73
CA VAL A 91 -8.26 -9.59 8.16
C VAL A 91 -8.40 -11.05 8.59
N MET A 92 -7.43 -11.59 9.30
CA MET A 92 -7.38 -13.00 9.62
C MET A 92 -7.15 -13.21 11.11
N ALA A 93 -7.89 -14.13 11.74
CA ALA A 93 -7.60 -14.57 13.09
C ALA A 93 -6.35 -15.47 13.11
N GLU A 94 -5.55 -15.44 14.19
CA GLU A 94 -4.28 -16.17 14.29
C GLU A 94 -4.49 -17.69 14.20
N ASP A 95 -5.60 -18.20 14.71
CA ASP A 95 -5.99 -19.60 14.68
C ASP A 95 -6.74 -20.03 13.41
N ALA A 96 -6.98 -19.09 12.48
CA ALA A 96 -7.67 -19.35 11.24
C ALA A 96 -6.74 -19.97 10.17
N SER A 97 -7.35 -20.62 9.18
CA SER A 97 -6.66 -21.21 8.04
C SER A 97 -7.26 -20.74 6.70
N LEU A 98 -6.38 -20.51 5.72
CA LEU A 98 -6.77 -20.04 4.39
C LEU A 98 -6.00 -20.83 3.32
N TYR A 99 -6.72 -21.62 2.50
CA TYR A 99 -6.11 -22.38 1.41
C TYR A 99 -7.10 -22.70 0.29
N PHE A 100 -6.58 -22.82 -0.93
CA PHE A 100 -7.42 -23.09 -2.11
C PHE A 100 -7.70 -24.58 -2.32
N ALA A 101 -6.70 -25.42 -2.16
CA ALA A 101 -6.83 -26.85 -2.32
C ALA A 101 -6.06 -27.56 -1.21
N ASP A 102 -6.51 -28.76 -0.86
CA ASP A 102 -5.77 -29.62 0.04
C ASP A 102 -4.44 -30.00 -0.63
N ALA A 103 -3.38 -29.39 -0.19
CA ALA A 103 -2.04 -29.55 -0.70
C ALA A 103 -1.06 -29.60 0.48
N GLU A 104 0.08 -30.21 0.24
CA GLU A 104 1.20 -30.12 1.16
C GLU A 104 1.62 -28.65 1.31
N GLY A 105 1.47 -28.08 2.49
CA GLY A 105 1.86 -26.71 2.76
C GLY A 105 1.23 -26.13 4.01
N ASP A 106 1.74 -24.97 4.42
CA ASP A 106 1.23 -24.22 5.56
C ASP A 106 0.07 -23.31 5.13
N SER A 107 -1.10 -23.50 5.73
CA SER A 107 -2.32 -22.71 5.50
C SER A 107 -2.65 -21.75 6.63
N SER A 108 -1.72 -21.59 7.60
CA SER A 108 -1.91 -20.77 8.77
C SER A 108 -1.98 -19.26 8.45
N ALA A 109 -2.49 -18.50 9.40
CA ALA A 109 -2.47 -17.05 9.34
C ALA A 109 -1.04 -16.47 9.25
N ALA A 110 -0.06 -17.15 9.87
CA ALA A 110 1.35 -16.77 9.77
C ALA A 110 1.87 -16.90 8.33
N ALA A 111 1.58 -18.04 7.67
CA ALA A 111 1.93 -18.24 6.26
C ALA A 111 1.22 -17.24 5.33
N ALA A 112 -0.06 -16.96 5.57
CA ALA A 112 -0.83 -15.97 4.81
C ALA A 112 -0.25 -14.55 4.97
N LYS A 113 0.23 -14.19 6.16
CA LYS A 113 0.94 -12.93 6.45
C LYS A 113 2.27 -12.86 5.70
N GLU A 114 3.09 -13.90 5.78
CA GLU A 114 4.39 -13.96 5.11
C GLU A 114 4.25 -13.92 3.57
N ALA A 115 3.18 -14.49 3.04
CA ALA A 115 2.83 -14.43 1.62
C ALA A 115 2.22 -13.08 1.17
N GLY A 116 1.87 -12.19 2.12
CA GLY A 116 1.20 -10.92 1.84
C GLY A 116 -0.26 -11.06 1.41
N VAL A 117 -0.89 -12.19 1.74
CA VAL A 117 -2.31 -12.46 1.50
C VAL A 117 -3.17 -11.85 2.61
N ALA A 118 -2.82 -12.09 3.87
CA ALA A 118 -3.45 -11.41 4.99
C ALA A 118 -2.87 -10.01 5.16
N ASP A 119 -3.75 -9.01 5.15
CA ASP A 119 -3.37 -7.62 5.41
C ASP A 119 -3.14 -7.40 6.90
N ILE A 120 -3.98 -7.98 7.75
CA ILE A 120 -3.88 -7.89 9.22
C ILE A 120 -4.14 -9.26 9.82
N VAL A 121 -3.31 -9.66 10.79
CA VAL A 121 -3.52 -10.84 11.61
C VAL A 121 -3.80 -10.42 13.04
N CYS A 122 -4.92 -10.89 13.59
CA CYS A 122 -5.43 -10.57 14.92
C CYS A 122 -5.38 -11.81 15.82
N GLY A 123 -5.28 -11.63 17.14
CA GLY A 123 -5.13 -12.73 18.07
C GLY A 123 -6.27 -13.75 18.09
N ASP A 124 -7.50 -13.31 17.74
CA ASP A 124 -8.68 -14.18 17.64
C ASP A 124 -9.74 -13.62 16.68
N ALA A 125 -10.80 -14.40 16.47
CA ALA A 125 -11.90 -14.01 15.58
C ALA A 125 -12.65 -12.75 16.07
N ALA A 126 -12.75 -12.52 17.37
CA ALA A 126 -13.43 -11.35 17.92
C ALA A 126 -12.60 -10.08 17.66
N ALA A 127 -11.29 -10.15 17.84
CA ALA A 127 -10.35 -9.09 17.49
C ALA A 127 -10.36 -8.81 15.97
N ALA A 128 -10.43 -9.85 15.13
CA ALA A 128 -10.52 -9.68 13.67
C ALA A 128 -11.81 -8.94 13.25
N VAL A 129 -12.94 -9.27 13.88
CA VAL A 129 -14.21 -8.54 13.65
C VAL A 129 -14.15 -7.10 14.18
N ALA A 130 -13.48 -6.86 15.30
CA ALA A 130 -13.27 -5.50 15.83
C ALA A 130 -12.42 -4.66 14.86
N THR A 131 -11.34 -5.23 14.33
CA THR A 131 -10.50 -4.56 13.31
C THR A 131 -11.26 -4.27 12.02
N ALA A 132 -12.13 -5.19 11.56
CA ALA A 132 -12.99 -4.93 10.41
C ALA A 132 -13.97 -3.78 10.67
N ARG A 133 -14.49 -3.65 11.89
CA ARG A 133 -15.34 -2.53 12.30
C ARG A 133 -14.56 -1.22 12.33
N GLU A 134 -13.32 -1.23 12.80
CA GLU A 134 -12.41 -0.10 12.77
C GLU A 134 -12.16 0.36 11.31
N LEU A 135 -11.83 -0.57 10.41
CA LEU A 135 -11.68 -0.28 8.98
C LEU A 135 -12.93 0.39 8.39
N VAL A 136 -14.13 -0.12 8.69
CA VAL A 136 -15.39 0.49 8.23
C VAL A 136 -15.56 1.90 8.79
N SER A 137 -15.06 2.18 9.99
CA SER A 137 -15.21 3.50 10.63
C SER A 137 -14.29 4.58 10.04
N ILE A 138 -13.17 4.20 9.42
CA ILE A 138 -12.21 5.13 8.84
C ILE A 138 -12.29 5.24 7.32
N LEU A 139 -12.82 4.20 6.64
CA LEU A 139 -12.97 4.19 5.18
C LEU A 139 -14.24 4.96 4.75
N PRO A 140 -14.24 5.53 3.53
CA PRO A 140 -15.47 6.07 2.93
C PRO A 140 -16.53 4.97 2.78
N LEU A 141 -17.80 5.34 2.83
CA LEU A 141 -18.88 4.39 2.58
C LEU A 141 -18.83 3.81 1.16
N ASN A 142 -18.42 4.62 0.20
CA ASN A 142 -18.29 4.23 -1.22
C ASN A 142 -17.37 5.22 -1.94
N ASN A 143 -17.09 4.96 -3.19
CA ASN A 143 -16.19 5.77 -4.03
C ASN A 143 -16.70 7.20 -4.35
N LEU A 144 -17.93 7.53 -4.01
CA LEU A 144 -18.50 8.88 -4.17
C LEU A 144 -18.56 9.64 -2.84
N SER A 145 -18.33 8.96 -1.72
CA SER A 145 -18.33 9.53 -0.39
C SER A 145 -16.92 10.00 0.01
N VAL A 146 -16.85 10.98 0.89
CA VAL A 146 -15.59 11.33 1.56
C VAL A 146 -15.39 10.45 2.78
N ALA A 147 -14.13 10.21 3.16
CA ALA A 147 -13.81 9.52 4.39
C ALA A 147 -14.34 10.30 5.61
N PRO A 148 -14.73 9.61 6.68
CA PRO A 148 -15.08 10.27 7.93
C PRO A 148 -13.92 11.13 8.44
N VAL A 149 -14.27 12.28 9.03
CA VAL A 149 -13.29 13.15 9.71
C VAL A 149 -13.40 12.92 11.21
N CYS A 150 -12.28 12.62 11.84
CA CYS A 150 -12.19 12.42 13.29
C CYS A 150 -11.45 13.59 13.95
N GLU A 151 -11.68 13.82 15.22
CA GLU A 151 -10.81 14.72 15.99
C GLU A 151 -9.46 14.03 16.18
N GLY A 152 -8.44 14.47 15.43
CA GLY A 152 -7.09 13.90 15.49
C GLY A 152 -6.23 14.61 16.53
N ALA A 153 -5.69 13.89 17.49
CA ALA A 153 -4.64 14.39 18.38
C ALA A 153 -3.27 14.23 17.70
N ALA A 154 -2.43 15.28 17.76
CA ALA A 154 -1.07 15.16 17.26
C ALA A 154 -0.29 14.10 18.03
N SER A 155 0.54 13.32 17.34
CA SER A 155 1.55 12.48 18.00
C SER A 155 2.52 13.36 18.79
N LEU A 156 2.94 12.88 19.95
CA LEU A 156 3.95 13.57 20.78
C LEU A 156 5.38 13.19 20.36
N ALA A 157 5.55 12.24 19.44
CA ALA A 157 6.86 11.81 18.96
C ALA A 157 7.47 12.89 18.05
N ALA A 158 8.73 13.21 18.29
CA ALA A 158 9.49 14.07 17.38
C ALA A 158 9.78 13.32 16.07
N VAL A 159 9.75 14.06 14.97
CA VAL A 159 10.12 13.52 13.65
C VAL A 159 11.62 13.68 13.46
N GLU A 160 12.33 12.57 13.29
CA GLU A 160 13.78 12.52 13.12
C GLU A 160 14.17 11.76 11.84
N PRO A 161 15.26 12.13 11.16
CA PRO A 161 15.65 11.53 9.87
C PRO A 161 15.96 10.03 9.89
N ALA A 162 16.42 9.49 11.01
CA ALA A 162 16.84 8.09 11.12
C ALA A 162 15.79 7.14 11.71
N MET A 163 14.53 7.57 11.78
CA MET A 163 13.45 6.74 12.32
C MET A 163 13.16 5.53 11.44
N ALA A 164 12.79 4.41 12.08
CA ALA A 164 12.24 3.26 11.35
C ALA A 164 10.94 3.64 10.61
N PRO A 165 10.63 3.00 9.48
CA PRO A 165 9.48 3.37 8.64
C PRO A 165 8.16 3.54 9.40
N ILE A 166 7.80 2.57 10.22
CA ILE A 166 6.54 2.61 10.98
C ILE A 166 6.54 3.67 12.07
N ASP A 167 7.71 3.95 12.68
CA ASP A 167 7.83 4.94 13.73
C ASP A 167 7.71 6.36 13.16
N LEU A 168 8.29 6.61 11.96
CA LEU A 168 8.10 7.86 11.26
C LEU A 168 6.61 8.08 10.92
N ILE A 169 5.93 7.05 10.41
CA ILE A 169 4.50 7.13 10.11
C ILE A 169 3.72 7.50 11.37
N LYS A 170 3.99 6.82 12.51
CA LYS A 170 3.35 7.12 13.79
C LYS A 170 3.67 8.52 14.33
N ALA A 171 4.88 9.03 14.07
CA ALA A 171 5.26 10.37 14.51
C ALA A 171 4.54 11.49 13.73
N VAL A 172 4.29 11.26 12.43
CA VAL A 172 3.67 12.24 11.55
C VAL A 172 2.14 12.18 11.61
N CYS A 173 1.55 11.00 11.75
CA CYS A 173 0.10 10.79 11.77
C CYS A 173 -0.52 11.19 13.12
N ASP A 174 -1.84 11.19 13.19
CA ASP A 174 -2.59 11.37 14.42
C ASP A 174 -2.33 10.20 15.37
N ALA A 175 -2.28 10.48 16.67
CA ALA A 175 -1.98 9.47 17.68
C ALA A 175 -3.00 8.32 17.64
N ASP A 176 -2.50 7.10 17.75
CA ASP A 176 -3.29 5.86 17.82
C ASP A 176 -4.19 5.58 16.60
N THR A 177 -3.92 6.22 15.44
CA THR A 177 -4.72 6.04 14.23
C THR A 177 -4.04 5.19 13.16
N VAL A 178 -2.79 4.77 13.36
CA VAL A 178 -2.00 4.07 12.34
C VAL A 178 -2.36 2.58 12.32
N LEU A 179 -2.97 2.15 11.25
CA LEU A 179 -3.28 0.76 10.96
C LEU A 179 -2.37 0.26 9.83
N GLU A 180 -1.28 -0.41 10.20
CA GLU A 180 -0.32 -0.98 9.24
C GLU A 180 -0.94 -2.19 8.52
N LEU A 181 -0.85 -2.20 7.19
CA LEU A 181 -1.30 -3.30 6.35
C LEU A 181 -0.09 -4.10 5.84
N LYS A 182 -0.25 -5.43 5.79
CA LYS A 182 0.80 -6.37 5.35
C LYS A 182 2.13 -6.18 6.11
N ALA A 183 2.02 -6.00 7.43
CA ALA A 183 3.18 -5.87 8.30
C ALA A 183 4.08 -7.12 8.20
N GLY A 184 5.39 -6.91 8.00
CA GLY A 184 6.36 -7.99 7.83
C GLY A 184 6.37 -8.66 6.44
N TYR A 185 5.54 -8.20 5.49
CA TYR A 185 5.65 -8.58 4.09
C TYR A 185 6.33 -7.48 3.28
N ALA A 186 7.37 -7.85 2.53
CA ALA A 186 8.11 -6.94 1.67
C ALA A 186 8.70 -5.72 2.43
N ASP A 187 9.75 -5.94 3.20
CA ASP A 187 10.36 -5.00 4.17
C ASP A 187 10.79 -3.65 3.56
N ALA A 188 11.04 -3.59 2.24
CA ALA A 188 11.33 -2.33 1.54
C ALA A 188 10.07 -1.45 1.33
N ALA A 189 8.92 -1.84 1.87
CA ALA A 189 7.67 -1.08 1.81
C ALA A 189 6.85 -1.24 3.10
N CYS A 190 6.55 -0.13 3.76
CA CYS A 190 5.54 -0.06 4.80
C CYS A 190 4.33 0.70 4.24
N ILE A 191 3.13 0.16 4.42
CA ILE A 191 1.87 0.78 4.02
C ILE A 191 0.91 0.79 5.19
N ALA A 192 0.19 1.88 5.37
CA ALA A 192 -0.77 2.04 6.45
C ALA A 192 -1.96 2.91 6.05
N LEU A 193 -3.11 2.64 6.63
CA LEU A 193 -4.18 3.61 6.75
C LEU A 193 -3.97 4.37 8.06
N ALA A 194 -4.12 5.68 8.02
CA ALA A 194 -3.93 6.54 9.19
C ALA A 194 -4.77 7.81 9.06
N SER A 195 -4.76 8.64 10.08
CA SER A 195 -5.32 9.98 10.04
C SER A 195 -4.21 11.04 10.14
N ILE A 196 -4.35 12.13 9.39
CA ILE A 196 -3.51 13.33 9.51
C ILE A 196 -4.44 14.54 9.57
N GLY A 197 -4.41 15.24 10.71
CA GLY A 197 -5.30 16.37 10.95
C GLY A 197 -6.79 15.97 10.93
N GLY A 198 -7.11 14.75 11.37
CA GLY A 198 -8.46 14.19 11.43
C GLY A 198 -8.94 13.57 10.11
N GLY A 199 -8.27 13.75 8.99
CA GLY A 199 -8.64 13.17 7.70
C GLY A 199 -7.93 11.84 7.44
N THR A 200 -8.66 10.81 6.98
CA THR A 200 -8.07 9.51 6.63
C THR A 200 -7.19 9.63 5.39
N VAL A 201 -6.00 9.06 5.47
CA VAL A 201 -5.00 9.02 4.40
C VAL A 201 -4.42 7.62 4.25
N GLY A 202 -3.98 7.27 3.04
CA GLY A 202 -3.06 6.17 2.83
C GLY A 202 -1.63 6.66 2.98
N VAL A 203 -0.84 5.97 3.79
CA VAL A 203 0.57 6.31 3.99
C VAL A 203 1.45 5.19 3.45
N VAL A 204 2.44 5.57 2.66
CA VAL A 204 3.45 4.69 2.09
C VAL A 204 4.82 5.14 2.58
N TYR A 205 5.65 4.21 3.06
CA TYR A 205 7.08 4.42 3.22
C TYR A 205 7.83 3.42 2.35
N ALA A 206 8.53 3.91 1.36
CA ALA A 206 9.38 3.11 0.49
C ALA A 206 10.84 3.30 0.89
N CYS A 207 11.59 2.20 1.10
CA CYS A 207 12.97 2.27 1.56
C CYS A 207 13.88 1.22 0.90
N GLY A 208 15.19 1.45 1.05
CA GLY A 208 16.24 0.56 0.61
C GLY A 208 16.21 0.27 -0.91
N ARG A 209 16.44 -0.98 -1.29
CA ARG A 209 16.33 -1.41 -2.70
C ARG A 209 14.95 -2.03 -2.95
N ALA A 210 14.04 -1.26 -3.52
CA ALA A 210 12.67 -1.68 -3.76
C ALA A 210 12.60 -2.83 -4.80
N GLY A 211 12.12 -3.98 -4.35
CA GLY A 211 11.99 -5.19 -5.16
C GLY A 211 10.58 -5.41 -5.71
N ARG A 212 10.38 -6.58 -6.35
CA ARG A 212 9.07 -6.94 -6.92
C ARG A 212 7.96 -6.86 -5.88
N LYS A 213 8.12 -7.56 -4.74
CA LYS A 213 7.06 -7.64 -3.71
C LYS A 213 6.69 -6.27 -3.15
N SER A 214 7.68 -5.41 -2.85
CA SER A 214 7.45 -4.06 -2.34
C SER A 214 6.76 -3.16 -3.37
N ASN A 215 7.18 -3.23 -4.63
CA ASN A 215 6.59 -2.43 -5.69
C ASN A 215 5.13 -2.85 -5.99
N GLU A 216 4.81 -4.16 -5.94
CA GLU A 216 3.44 -4.65 -6.06
C GLU A 216 2.59 -4.21 -4.86
N LYS A 217 3.10 -4.39 -3.63
CA LYS A 217 2.43 -3.96 -2.39
C LYS A 217 2.04 -2.48 -2.45
N ILE A 218 2.97 -1.61 -2.84
CA ILE A 218 2.71 -0.18 -2.96
C ILE A 218 1.72 0.12 -4.09
N ALA A 219 1.92 -0.47 -5.28
CA ALA A 219 1.07 -0.21 -6.43
C ALA A 219 -0.40 -0.58 -6.19
N ASP A 220 -0.64 -1.71 -5.54
CA ASP A 220 -1.99 -2.18 -5.23
C ASP A 220 -2.62 -1.32 -4.13
N PHE A 221 -1.83 -0.89 -3.13
CA PHE A 221 -2.30 0.03 -2.09
C PHE A 221 -2.65 1.43 -2.64
N VAL A 222 -1.84 1.98 -3.54
CA VAL A 222 -2.15 3.26 -4.19
C VAL A 222 -3.44 3.18 -5.01
N ARG A 223 -3.67 2.06 -5.71
CA ARG A 223 -4.93 1.83 -6.44
C ARG A 223 -6.13 1.71 -5.52
N PHE A 224 -5.97 1.04 -4.38
CA PHE A 224 -6.99 0.98 -3.34
C PHE A 224 -7.34 2.38 -2.84
N CYS A 225 -6.35 3.18 -2.48
CA CYS A 225 -6.56 4.57 -2.04
C CYS A 225 -7.25 5.42 -3.13
N ASP A 226 -6.82 5.29 -4.40
CA ASP A 226 -7.44 6.01 -5.53
C ASP A 226 -8.89 5.61 -5.74
N SER A 227 -9.23 4.32 -5.58
CA SER A 227 -10.61 3.83 -5.73
C SER A 227 -11.57 4.48 -4.73
N PHE A 228 -11.08 4.85 -3.56
CA PHE A 228 -11.90 5.44 -2.50
C PHE A 228 -11.55 6.91 -2.20
N ASN A 229 -10.86 7.59 -3.12
CA ASN A 229 -10.46 9.00 -2.99
C ASN A 229 -9.68 9.31 -1.70
N LEU A 230 -8.96 8.35 -1.15
CA LEU A 230 -8.08 8.56 -0.01
C LEU A 230 -6.80 9.25 -0.50
N PRO A 231 -6.40 10.39 0.07
CA PRO A 231 -5.10 10.99 -0.23
C PRO A 231 -3.96 10.04 0.08
N VAL A 232 -2.90 10.07 -0.72
CA VAL A 232 -1.71 9.24 -0.52
C VAL A 232 -0.52 10.11 -0.14
N VAL A 233 0.06 9.85 1.02
CA VAL A 233 1.32 10.44 1.48
C VAL A 233 2.42 9.39 1.35
N THR A 234 3.47 9.70 0.60
CA THR A 234 4.57 8.77 0.34
C THR A 234 5.88 9.33 0.87
N PHE A 235 6.49 8.62 1.81
CA PHE A 235 7.87 8.86 2.26
C PHE A 235 8.84 8.02 1.44
N VAL A 236 9.87 8.64 0.88
CA VAL A 236 10.81 7.98 -0.03
C VAL A 236 12.21 8.01 0.52
N ASN A 237 12.79 6.82 0.71
CA ASN A 237 14.20 6.59 1.00
C ASN A 237 14.68 5.37 0.20
N VAL A 238 14.66 5.46 -1.13
CA VAL A 238 14.90 4.34 -2.05
C VAL A 238 16.21 4.53 -2.80
N GLU A 239 17.16 3.62 -2.56
CA GLU A 239 18.50 3.58 -3.21
C GLU A 239 18.43 3.11 -4.66
N GLY A 240 17.27 2.71 -5.14
CA GLY A 240 16.99 2.21 -6.48
C GLY A 240 16.12 0.98 -6.48
N PHE A 241 15.77 0.52 -7.69
CA PHE A 241 15.04 -0.73 -7.82
C PHE A 241 15.98 -1.92 -7.80
N CYS A 242 15.61 -2.96 -7.03
CA CYS A 242 16.37 -4.19 -6.95
C CYS A 242 16.34 -4.94 -8.30
N THR A 243 17.51 -5.28 -8.79
CA THR A 243 17.69 -6.15 -9.95
C THR A 243 18.11 -7.57 -9.55
N CYS A 244 18.11 -7.85 -8.24
CA CYS A 244 18.51 -9.13 -7.66
C CYS A 244 17.44 -10.19 -7.89
N GLY A 245 17.85 -11.39 -8.25
CA GLY A 245 16.99 -12.56 -8.41
C GLY A 245 16.52 -12.79 -9.85
N GLY A 246 16.76 -13.96 -10.33
CA GLY A 246 16.31 -14.68 -11.52
C GLY A 246 16.16 -13.93 -12.83
N ILE A 247 15.16 -13.07 -12.97
CA ILE A 247 14.82 -12.46 -14.25
C ILE A 247 14.83 -10.93 -14.12
N LYS A 248 15.91 -10.30 -14.60
CA LYS A 248 16.08 -8.82 -14.59
C LYS A 248 14.94 -8.06 -15.28
N THR A 249 14.32 -8.65 -16.29
CA THR A 249 13.20 -8.08 -17.05
C THR A 249 11.90 -7.99 -16.24
N GLU A 250 11.70 -8.87 -15.26
CA GLU A 250 10.53 -8.85 -14.37
C GLU A 250 10.51 -7.59 -13.49
N SER A 251 11.67 -7.18 -12.97
CA SER A 251 11.81 -5.95 -12.19
C SER A 251 11.37 -4.72 -12.97
N ALA A 252 11.70 -4.64 -14.27
CA ALA A 252 11.29 -3.54 -15.13
C ALA A 252 9.76 -3.48 -15.31
N LYS A 253 9.10 -4.64 -15.50
CA LYS A 253 7.63 -4.72 -15.63
C LYS A 253 6.93 -4.24 -14.34
N ILE A 254 7.42 -4.69 -13.19
CA ILE A 254 6.82 -4.34 -11.89
C ILE A 254 7.07 -2.88 -11.52
N SER A 255 8.27 -2.35 -11.80
CA SER A 255 8.55 -0.93 -11.61
C SER A 255 7.67 -0.05 -12.51
N ALA A 256 7.39 -0.50 -13.74
CA ALA A 256 6.43 0.17 -14.62
C ALA A 256 4.99 0.10 -14.08
N LYS A 257 4.58 -1.02 -13.43
CA LYS A 257 3.28 -1.14 -12.74
C LYS A 257 3.17 -0.11 -11.62
N LEU A 258 4.22 0.03 -10.79
CA LEU A 258 4.28 1.04 -9.73
C LEU A 258 4.17 2.47 -10.28
N ALA A 259 5.02 2.82 -11.24
CA ALA A 259 5.00 4.16 -11.86
C ALA A 259 3.62 4.48 -12.48
N ARG A 260 2.99 3.49 -13.12
CA ARG A 260 1.63 3.63 -13.65
C ARG A 260 0.60 3.83 -12.55
N ALA A 261 0.68 3.14 -11.40
CA ALA A 261 -0.25 3.30 -10.31
C ALA A 261 -0.25 4.76 -9.81
N TYR A 262 0.94 5.35 -9.60
CA TYR A 262 1.06 6.77 -9.24
C TYR A 262 0.60 7.72 -10.34
N ALA A 263 0.92 7.44 -11.61
CA ALA A 263 0.52 8.27 -12.74
C ALA A 263 -1.00 8.24 -13.00
N ASP A 264 -1.62 7.08 -12.80
CA ASP A 264 -3.05 6.87 -13.03
C ASP A 264 -3.92 7.35 -11.86
N ALA A 265 -3.40 7.38 -10.64
CA ALA A 265 -4.16 7.80 -9.48
C ALA A 265 -4.60 9.26 -9.56
N THR A 266 -5.89 9.49 -9.34
CA THR A 266 -6.54 10.81 -9.41
C THR A 266 -6.66 11.47 -8.04
N THR A 267 -6.57 10.70 -6.97
CA THR A 267 -6.57 11.20 -5.60
C THR A 267 -5.40 12.14 -5.34
N ALA A 268 -5.46 12.92 -4.28
CA ALA A 268 -4.35 13.79 -3.87
C ALA A 268 -3.12 12.93 -3.51
N LYS A 269 -1.96 13.32 -4.00
CA LYS A 269 -0.69 12.62 -3.76
C LYS A 269 0.37 13.60 -3.32
N ILE A 270 1.00 13.32 -2.19
CA ILE A 270 2.11 14.10 -1.66
C ILE A 270 3.30 13.15 -1.50
N THR A 271 4.44 13.53 -2.05
CA THR A 271 5.70 12.78 -1.89
C THR A 271 6.66 13.59 -1.04
N VAL A 272 7.23 12.94 -0.01
CA VAL A 272 8.25 13.50 0.87
C VAL A 272 9.53 12.68 0.70
N TYR A 273 10.55 13.28 0.12
CA TYR A 273 11.88 12.68 0.01
C TYR A 273 12.60 12.85 1.35
N VAL A 274 12.62 11.78 2.14
CA VAL A 274 13.24 11.75 3.48
C VAL A 274 14.68 11.25 3.46
N GLY A 275 15.09 10.65 2.35
CA GLY A 275 16.41 10.11 2.10
C GLY A 275 16.66 9.96 0.60
N SER A 276 17.17 8.81 0.18
CA SER A 276 17.52 8.56 -1.22
C SER A 276 16.30 8.42 -2.12
N ALA A 277 16.38 8.98 -3.33
CA ALA A 277 15.44 8.76 -4.42
C ALA A 277 16.22 8.59 -5.73
N ILE A 278 16.66 7.36 -6.02
CA ILE A 278 17.63 7.11 -7.08
C ILE A 278 16.98 6.52 -8.31
N GLY A 279 17.24 7.13 -9.47
CA GLY A 279 16.88 6.62 -10.79
C GLY A 279 15.37 6.45 -10.97
N GLY A 280 14.92 5.22 -11.29
CA GLY A 280 13.50 4.91 -11.52
C GLY A 280 12.59 5.18 -10.32
N ALA A 281 13.11 5.17 -9.09
CA ALA A 281 12.36 5.49 -7.89
C ALA A 281 11.95 6.98 -7.88
N ALA A 282 12.86 7.89 -8.19
CA ALA A 282 12.53 9.32 -8.31
C ALA A 282 11.44 9.58 -9.36
N ILE A 283 11.43 8.82 -10.46
CA ILE A 283 10.42 8.91 -11.52
C ILE A 283 9.06 8.39 -11.02
N ALA A 284 9.05 7.21 -10.39
CA ALA A 284 7.81 6.54 -9.98
C ALA A 284 7.09 7.34 -8.88
N PHE A 285 7.79 7.70 -7.82
CA PHE A 285 7.24 8.42 -6.67
C PHE A 285 7.12 9.93 -6.91
N GLY A 286 7.87 10.50 -7.87
CA GLY A 286 7.78 11.90 -8.26
C GLY A 286 6.49 12.29 -8.98
N ASN A 287 5.62 11.32 -9.33
CA ASN A 287 4.32 11.60 -9.92
C ASN A 287 3.28 11.94 -8.85
N ALA A 288 3.48 13.06 -8.18
CA ALA A 288 2.67 13.58 -7.10
C ALA A 288 2.20 15.01 -7.39
N ASP A 289 1.21 15.50 -6.64
CA ASP A 289 0.72 16.86 -6.73
C ASP A 289 1.63 17.86 -6.03
N LEU A 290 2.30 17.40 -4.96
CA LEU A 290 3.29 18.16 -4.21
C LEU A 290 4.46 17.24 -3.86
N ARG A 291 5.68 17.71 -4.09
CA ARG A 291 6.92 17.01 -3.80
C ARG A 291 7.74 17.85 -2.84
N ILE A 292 7.98 17.29 -1.69
CA ILE A 292 8.67 17.91 -0.56
C ILE A 292 9.96 17.14 -0.32
N ALA A 293 11.02 17.79 0.12
CA ALA A 293 12.25 17.12 0.50
C ALA A 293 12.75 17.59 1.87
N TRP A 294 13.41 16.69 2.59
CA TRP A 294 14.24 17.07 3.72
C TRP A 294 15.61 17.53 3.25
N PRO A 295 16.33 18.37 4.02
CA PRO A 295 17.64 18.91 3.60
C PRO A 295 18.70 17.85 3.30
N GLY A 296 18.62 16.69 3.95
CA GLY A 296 19.55 15.57 3.74
C GLY A 296 19.12 14.56 2.67
N ALA A 297 18.05 14.84 1.90
CA ALA A 297 17.63 13.94 0.84
C ALA A 297 18.62 13.93 -0.34
N VAL A 298 18.75 12.77 -1.01
CA VAL A 298 19.63 12.58 -2.18
C VAL A 298 18.75 12.18 -3.37
N ILE A 299 18.63 13.06 -4.34
CA ILE A 299 17.79 12.85 -5.52
C ILE A 299 18.68 12.84 -6.76
N SER A 300 18.86 11.68 -7.39
CA SER A 300 19.82 11.50 -8.47
C SER A 300 19.39 10.46 -9.48
N ALA A 301 19.89 10.61 -10.70
CA ALA A 301 19.70 9.59 -11.76
C ALA A 301 20.50 8.31 -11.49
N LEU A 302 21.67 8.43 -10.86
CA LEU A 302 22.55 7.32 -10.51
C LEU A 302 22.88 7.37 -9.02
N GLU A 303 23.13 6.21 -8.43
CA GLU A 303 23.70 6.12 -7.08
C GLU A 303 25.01 6.91 -7.00
N PRO A 304 25.26 7.70 -5.93
CA PRO A 304 26.42 8.61 -5.86
C PRO A 304 27.77 7.96 -6.16
N LEU A 305 28.02 6.75 -5.65
CA LEU A 305 29.23 5.99 -5.95
C LEU A 305 29.38 5.70 -7.46
N THR A 306 28.28 5.40 -8.14
CA THR A 306 28.26 5.14 -9.58
C THR A 306 28.38 6.45 -10.35
N ALA A 307 27.74 7.52 -9.89
CA ALA A 307 27.80 8.83 -10.52
C ALA A 307 29.23 9.38 -10.56
N VAL A 308 30.00 9.22 -9.48
CA VAL A 308 31.40 9.61 -9.40
C VAL A 308 32.25 8.87 -10.43
N GLU A 309 32.03 7.56 -10.63
CA GLU A 309 32.73 6.79 -11.66
C GLU A 309 32.44 7.29 -13.08
N PHE A 310 31.21 7.76 -13.33
CA PHE A 310 30.80 8.26 -14.64
C PHE A 310 31.21 9.71 -14.89
N PHE A 311 30.90 10.61 -13.94
CA PHE A 311 31.03 12.04 -14.17
C PHE A 311 32.33 12.64 -13.64
N TRP A 312 32.90 12.02 -12.60
CA TRP A 312 34.11 12.51 -11.94
C TRP A 312 35.29 11.54 -12.04
N HIS A 313 35.25 10.65 -13.04
CA HIS A 313 36.30 9.65 -13.29
C HIS A 313 37.69 10.25 -13.31
N ASP A 314 37.87 11.47 -13.85
CA ASP A 314 39.16 12.12 -13.91
C ASP A 314 39.72 12.51 -12.53
N LYS A 315 38.83 12.78 -11.55
CA LYS A 315 39.22 13.04 -10.16
C LYS A 315 39.80 11.79 -9.47
N LEU A 316 39.45 10.60 -9.95
CA LEU A 316 39.92 9.31 -9.39
C LEU A 316 41.27 8.88 -9.93
N LYS A 317 41.71 9.44 -11.06
CA LYS A 317 42.98 9.05 -11.72
C LYS A 317 44.19 9.44 -10.87
N GLY A 318 45.04 8.46 -10.60
CA GLY A 318 46.31 8.68 -9.90
C GLY A 318 46.20 8.78 -8.38
N ALA A 319 45.07 8.47 -7.79
CA ALA A 319 44.91 8.42 -6.34
C ALA A 319 45.62 7.19 -5.75
N GLU A 320 46.34 7.37 -4.65
CA GLU A 320 46.98 6.27 -3.92
C GLU A 320 45.93 5.30 -3.30
N ASP A 321 44.82 5.84 -2.83
CA ASP A 321 43.68 5.09 -2.30
C ASP A 321 42.42 5.50 -3.06
N ALA A 322 42.20 4.88 -4.21
CA ALA A 322 41.07 5.17 -5.07
C ALA A 322 39.71 4.80 -4.44
N ALA A 323 39.67 3.80 -3.53
CA ALA A 323 38.42 3.38 -2.88
C ALA A 323 37.94 4.45 -1.89
N LYS A 324 38.85 4.90 -1.02
CA LYS A 324 38.55 5.95 -0.04
C LYS A 324 38.21 7.29 -0.71
N LEU A 325 38.97 7.66 -1.75
CA LEU A 325 38.68 8.88 -2.49
C LEU A 325 37.30 8.81 -3.18
N ARG A 326 36.94 7.64 -3.71
CA ARG A 326 35.61 7.42 -4.33
C ARG A 326 34.48 7.62 -3.33
N GLU A 327 34.59 7.12 -2.10
CA GLU A 327 33.62 7.33 -1.04
C GLU A 327 33.48 8.82 -0.70
N GLN A 328 34.59 9.52 -0.51
CA GLN A 328 34.59 10.96 -0.23
C GLN A 328 33.95 11.78 -1.37
N LEU A 329 34.26 11.44 -2.62
CA LEU A 329 33.69 12.10 -3.78
C LEU A 329 32.18 11.76 -3.94
N ALA A 330 31.74 10.58 -3.51
CA ALA A 330 30.34 10.22 -3.50
C ALA A 330 29.55 11.03 -2.46
N GLU A 331 30.10 11.27 -1.29
CA GLU A 331 29.54 12.17 -0.28
C GLU A 331 29.47 13.62 -0.83
N GLU A 332 30.55 14.13 -1.42
CA GLU A 332 30.57 15.45 -2.07
C GLU A 332 29.50 15.55 -3.17
N TYR A 333 29.35 14.50 -4.00
CA TYR A 333 28.36 14.46 -5.06
C TYR A 333 26.92 14.48 -4.50
N ALA A 334 26.69 13.73 -3.42
CA ALA A 334 25.39 13.70 -2.76
C ALA A 334 24.99 15.07 -2.18
N GLU A 335 25.95 15.77 -1.58
CA GLU A 335 25.72 17.09 -0.98
C GLU A 335 25.60 18.23 -2.00
N THR A 336 26.23 18.09 -3.16
CA THR A 336 26.27 19.15 -4.19
C THR A 336 25.30 18.84 -5.33
N GLU A 337 25.64 17.88 -6.20
CA GLU A 337 24.92 17.63 -7.46
C GLU A 337 23.61 16.87 -7.27
N ALA A 338 23.50 16.03 -6.23
CA ALA A 338 22.31 15.23 -5.93
C ALA A 338 21.49 15.79 -4.76
N SER A 339 21.78 17.00 -4.33
CA SER A 339 21.10 17.66 -3.22
C SER A 339 19.62 17.99 -3.55
N PRO A 340 18.76 18.12 -2.56
CA PRO A 340 17.38 18.56 -2.79
C PRO A 340 17.29 19.98 -3.33
N TYR A 341 18.32 20.80 -3.13
CA TYR A 341 18.41 22.16 -3.68
C TYR A 341 18.61 22.13 -5.20
N GLU A 342 19.42 21.22 -5.74
CA GLU A 342 19.57 21.03 -7.19
C GLU A 342 18.29 20.42 -7.78
N ALA A 343 17.67 19.50 -7.08
CA ALA A 343 16.37 18.96 -7.48
C ALA A 343 15.27 20.05 -7.53
N ALA A 344 15.29 21.00 -6.58
CA ALA A 344 14.37 22.13 -6.59
C ALA A 344 14.64 23.08 -7.77
N LYS A 345 15.90 23.39 -8.10
CA LYS A 345 16.24 24.15 -9.32
C LYS A 345 15.76 23.48 -10.59
N ALA A 346 15.75 22.14 -10.62
CA ALA A 346 15.22 21.34 -11.72
C ALA A 346 13.69 21.16 -11.69
N SER A 347 12.99 21.83 -10.77
CA SER A 347 11.54 21.70 -10.56
C SER A 347 11.07 20.27 -10.24
N MET A 348 11.94 19.47 -9.60
CA MET A 348 11.61 18.13 -9.12
C MET A 348 11.07 18.15 -7.68
N VAL A 349 11.30 19.22 -6.94
CA VAL A 349 10.87 19.45 -5.55
C VAL A 349 10.31 20.86 -5.47
N GLU A 350 9.15 21.02 -4.87
CA GLU A 350 8.51 22.32 -4.69
C GLU A 350 8.95 22.99 -3.39
N GLU A 351 9.23 22.20 -2.34
CA GLU A 351 9.56 22.74 -1.03
C GLU A 351 10.61 21.88 -0.29
N ILE A 352 11.54 22.52 0.40
CA ILE A 352 12.52 21.87 1.28
C ILE A 352 12.19 22.28 2.70
N ILE A 353 11.89 21.30 3.56
CA ILE A 353 11.40 21.55 4.92
C ILE A 353 12.25 20.87 5.98
N ASP A 354 12.30 21.44 7.16
CA ASP A 354 12.82 20.76 8.34
C ASP A 354 11.98 19.53 8.68
N PRO A 355 12.56 18.37 8.99
CA PRO A 355 11.83 17.17 9.41
C PRO A 355 10.77 17.42 10.47
N ALA A 356 11.04 18.27 11.45
CA ALA A 356 10.10 18.63 12.52
C ALA A 356 8.81 19.29 12.01
N ASN A 357 8.85 19.93 10.84
CA ASN A 357 7.69 20.61 10.26
C ASN A 357 6.87 19.69 9.34
N THR A 358 7.27 18.43 9.15
CA THR A 358 6.62 17.51 8.18
C THR A 358 5.12 17.41 8.41
N ARG A 359 4.68 17.20 9.66
CA ARG A 359 3.25 17.07 9.97
C ARG A 359 2.46 18.33 9.62
N SER A 360 2.93 19.51 10.01
CA SER A 360 2.22 20.78 9.77
C SER A 360 2.10 21.11 8.29
N VAL A 361 3.17 20.84 7.53
CA VAL A 361 3.19 21.02 6.08
C VAL A 361 2.24 20.03 5.40
N LEU A 362 2.22 18.77 5.82
CA LEU A 362 1.29 17.77 5.30
C LEU A 362 -0.18 18.14 5.55
N ILE A 363 -0.53 18.64 6.73
CA ILE A 363 -1.89 19.11 7.02
C ILE A 363 -2.27 20.22 6.04
N SER A 364 -1.44 21.25 5.91
CA SER A 364 -1.71 22.36 4.99
C SER A 364 -1.81 21.90 3.52
N ALA A 365 -0.95 20.96 3.11
CA ALA A 365 -0.97 20.41 1.76
C ALA A 365 -2.24 19.58 1.49
N LEU A 366 -2.67 18.75 2.45
CA LEU A 366 -3.91 17.97 2.35
C LEU A 366 -5.13 18.88 2.28
N GLU A 367 -5.18 19.95 3.10
CA GLU A 367 -6.25 20.97 3.04
C GLU A 367 -6.28 21.66 1.66
N MET A 368 -5.13 22.08 1.15
CA MET A 368 -5.02 22.70 -0.19
C MET A 368 -5.52 21.77 -1.29
N LEU A 369 -5.21 20.47 -1.21
CA LEU A 369 -5.56 19.45 -2.19
C LEU A 369 -6.96 18.85 -1.99
N ALA A 370 -7.68 19.17 -0.91
CA ALA A 370 -9.00 18.62 -0.61
C ALA A 370 -10.03 18.91 -1.72
N SER A 371 -9.88 20.01 -2.45
CA SER A 371 -10.75 20.38 -3.58
C SER A 371 -10.26 19.88 -4.94
N LYS A 372 -9.17 19.08 -4.97
CA LYS A 372 -8.61 18.56 -6.22
C LYS A 372 -9.67 17.82 -7.05
N ARG A 373 -9.77 18.15 -8.31
CA ARG A 373 -10.61 17.45 -9.29
C ARG A 373 -9.78 17.19 -10.54
N VAL A 374 -9.75 15.93 -10.96
CA VAL A 374 -9.04 15.49 -12.15
C VAL A 374 -10.05 14.95 -13.15
N SER A 375 -10.15 15.60 -14.32
CA SER A 375 -10.93 15.06 -15.43
C SER A 375 -10.04 14.12 -16.25
N ARG A 376 -10.47 12.89 -16.42
CA ARG A 376 -9.79 11.88 -17.24
C ARG A 376 -10.72 11.31 -18.28
N LEU A 377 -10.17 10.93 -19.42
CA LEU A 377 -10.90 10.12 -20.39
C LEU A 377 -11.25 8.76 -19.76
N PRO A 378 -12.50 8.30 -19.92
CA PRO A 378 -12.87 6.95 -19.49
C PRO A 378 -11.94 5.92 -20.13
N LYS A 379 -11.31 5.12 -19.31
CA LYS A 379 -10.45 4.03 -19.79
C LYS A 379 -10.78 2.73 -19.06
N LYS A 380 -10.64 1.63 -19.76
CA LYS A 380 -10.68 0.30 -19.14
C LYS A 380 -9.30 -0.02 -18.58
N HIS A 381 -9.28 -0.74 -17.46
CA HIS A 381 -8.03 -1.22 -16.90
C HIS A 381 -7.34 -2.17 -17.88
N THR A 382 -6.05 -1.93 -18.11
CA THR A 382 -5.13 -2.92 -18.60
C THR A 382 -4.32 -3.40 -17.40
N SER A 383 -4.32 -4.67 -17.16
CA SER A 383 -3.60 -5.32 -16.05
C SER A 383 -2.12 -4.94 -16.00
#